data_e790b2ed604327b5f08f096b179e2011
#
_entry.id   e790b2ed604327b5f08f096b179e2011
#
_cell.length_a   1.000
_cell.length_b   1.000
_cell.length_c   1.000
_cell.angle_alpha   90.00
_cell.angle_beta   90.00
_cell.angle_gamma   90.00
#
_symmetry.space_group_name_H-M   'P 1'
#
loop_
_entity.id
_entity.type
_entity.pdbx_description
1 polymer ?
#
loop_
_entity_poly.entity_id
_entity_poly.type
_entity_poly.pdbx_seq_one_letter_code
_entity_poly.pdbx_strand_id
1 'polypeptide(L)'
;DMQIGDERIPQTIEIIVTLIIDEMKKQSLTTGSDNYLDHHTDNILHSITQNDTANTTVREELIDRLIGLEWQNFDLVKNIGGRADCQDDWNTFSIMRRSQYLTWTIPMLQSYIEDFERAQEEGWNLIAEKYGRMMESTDPEGYRAIQDRFPYISPEKKEIIEEIVKIQISWMEECAREYPKAAAAARSIHTDEDSLYNTSYETYLRGEISTYSDRTLDLYG
;
A
#
# COMPACT_ATOMS: atom_id res chain seq x y z
N ASP A 1 -15.14 -20.80 -12.39
CA ASP A 1 -14.84 -21.32 -11.03
C ASP A 1 -13.34 -21.31 -10.83
N MET A 2 -12.82 -20.16 -10.45
CA MET A 2 -11.44 -20.02 -10.02
C MET A 2 -11.44 -20.18 -8.50
N GLN A 3 -11.11 -21.37 -8.01
CA GLN A 3 -10.79 -21.57 -6.60
C GLN A 3 -9.43 -20.90 -6.33
N ILE A 4 -9.46 -19.71 -5.78
CA ILE A 4 -8.28 -19.09 -5.20
C ILE A 4 -8.00 -19.86 -3.90
N GLY A 5 -6.91 -20.62 -3.89
CA GLY A 5 -6.55 -21.44 -2.75
C GLY A 5 -6.26 -20.59 -1.51
N ASP A 6 -6.96 -20.91 -0.46
CA ASP A 6 -6.99 -20.28 0.87
C ASP A 6 -5.62 -20.27 1.61
N GLU A 7 -4.58 -20.90 1.05
CA GLU A 7 -3.29 -21.09 1.72
C GLU A 7 -2.25 -19.96 1.50
N ARG A 8 -2.48 -19.05 0.53
CA ARG A 8 -1.49 -17.99 0.22
C ARG A 8 -1.68 -16.69 1.03
N ILE A 9 -2.82 -16.52 1.61
CA ILE A 9 -3.29 -15.28 2.24
C ILE A 9 -2.66 -15.04 3.61
N PRO A 10 -2.62 -16.03 4.52
CA PRO A 10 -1.92 -15.89 5.79
C PRO A 10 -0.43 -15.56 5.62
N GLN A 11 0.22 -16.16 4.61
CA GLN A 11 1.64 -15.93 4.33
C GLN A 11 1.93 -14.48 3.89
N THR A 12 1.05 -13.84 3.13
CA THR A 12 1.29 -12.47 2.64
C THR A 12 1.18 -11.46 3.79
N ILE A 13 0.18 -11.61 4.67
CA ILE A 13 0.04 -10.75 5.85
C ILE A 13 1.19 -11.00 6.83
N GLU A 14 1.55 -12.25 7.07
CA GLU A 14 2.68 -12.63 7.92
C GLU A 14 4.00 -12.07 7.38
N ILE A 15 4.21 -12.08 6.06
CA ILE A 15 5.36 -11.46 5.40
C ILE A 15 5.35 -9.93 5.59
N ILE A 16 4.23 -9.25 5.38
CA ILE A 16 4.13 -7.80 5.57
C ILE A 16 4.41 -7.42 7.02
N VAL A 17 3.77 -8.10 7.97
CA VAL A 17 3.98 -7.86 9.41
C VAL A 17 5.44 -8.18 9.79
N THR A 18 6.02 -9.24 9.28
CA THR A 18 7.41 -9.64 9.54
C THR A 18 8.38 -8.63 8.96
N LEU A 19 8.18 -8.15 7.72
CA LEU A 19 9.04 -7.13 7.08
C LEU A 19 8.96 -5.78 7.81
N ILE A 20 7.78 -5.38 8.27
CA ILE A 20 7.61 -4.17 9.09
C ILE A 20 8.35 -4.34 10.43
N ILE A 21 8.22 -5.49 11.09
CA ILE A 21 8.88 -5.79 12.35
C ILE A 21 10.40 -5.86 12.16
N ASP A 22 10.91 -6.46 11.09
CA ASP A 22 12.35 -6.55 10.84
C ASP A 22 12.97 -5.20 10.51
N GLU A 23 12.26 -4.34 9.78
CA GLU A 23 12.73 -2.99 9.50
C GLU A 23 12.66 -2.11 10.75
N MET A 24 11.63 -2.26 11.58
CA MET A 24 11.58 -1.62 12.91
C MET A 24 12.70 -2.11 13.82
N LYS A 25 13.08 -3.39 13.76
CA LYS A 25 14.22 -3.96 14.50
C LYS A 25 15.56 -3.43 14.01
N LYS A 26 15.79 -3.31 12.70
CA LYS A 26 17.00 -2.70 12.14
C LYS A 26 17.19 -1.26 12.66
N GLN A 27 16.10 -0.52 12.81
CA GLN A 27 16.13 0.82 13.40
C GLN A 27 16.33 0.81 14.91
N SER A 28 15.77 -0.17 15.63
CA SER A 28 15.94 -0.30 17.09
C SER A 28 17.25 -0.95 17.52
N LEU A 29 17.99 -1.62 16.63
CA LEU A 29 19.37 -2.06 16.88
C LEU A 29 20.34 -0.89 17.03
N THR A 30 19.93 0.33 16.68
CA THR A 30 20.61 1.55 17.14
C THR A 30 20.28 1.94 18.59
N THR A 31 19.31 1.27 19.24
CA THR A 31 18.80 1.60 20.60
C THR A 31 18.61 0.36 21.50
N GLY A 32 19.37 -0.67 21.32
CA GLY A 32 19.56 -1.83 22.21
C GLY A 32 18.34 -2.37 22.97
N SER A 33 17.69 -3.43 22.52
CA SER A 33 17.11 -4.47 23.38
C SER A 33 16.80 -5.76 22.60
N ASP A 34 17.09 -6.93 23.24
CA ASP A 34 17.26 -8.25 22.68
C ASP A 34 16.00 -9.10 22.52
N ASN A 35 16.05 -9.97 21.48
CA ASN A 35 15.64 -11.38 21.40
C ASN A 35 14.19 -11.83 21.68
N TYR A 36 13.41 -12.14 20.59
CA TYR A 36 12.43 -13.24 20.64
C TYR A 36 11.93 -13.80 19.28
N LEU A 37 12.50 -13.45 18.12
CA LEU A 37 11.91 -13.80 16.79
C LEU A 37 12.82 -14.53 15.78
N ASP A 38 13.90 -15.20 16.25
CA ASP A 38 15.05 -15.56 15.41
C ASP A 38 14.92 -16.85 14.58
N HIS A 39 13.95 -17.74 14.79
CA HIS A 39 13.98 -19.07 14.17
C HIS A 39 13.00 -19.30 12.99
N HIS A 40 11.96 -18.47 12.82
CA HIS A 40 11.04 -18.64 11.70
C HIS A 40 11.40 -17.79 10.48
N THR A 41 11.99 -16.62 10.70
CA THR A 41 12.41 -15.67 9.67
C THR A 41 13.55 -16.20 8.79
N ASP A 42 14.50 -16.92 9.36
CA ASP A 42 15.66 -17.46 8.62
C ASP A 42 15.28 -18.50 7.58
N ASN A 43 14.26 -19.31 7.84
CA ASN A 43 13.82 -20.34 6.91
C ASN A 43 13.04 -19.77 5.72
N ILE A 44 12.26 -18.72 5.92
CA ILE A 44 11.51 -18.05 4.85
C ILE A 44 12.47 -17.23 3.98
N LEU A 45 13.36 -16.48 4.58
CA LEU A 45 14.42 -15.74 3.87
C LEU A 45 15.33 -16.67 3.07
N HIS A 46 15.70 -17.84 3.62
CA HIS A 46 16.57 -18.81 2.93
C HIS A 46 15.88 -19.46 1.70
N SER A 47 14.57 -19.68 1.73
CA SER A 47 13.81 -20.20 0.59
C SER A 47 13.61 -19.16 -0.53
N ILE A 48 13.57 -17.88 -0.19
CA ILE A 48 13.46 -16.76 -1.15
C ILE A 48 14.81 -16.45 -1.79
N THR A 49 15.93 -16.64 -1.08
CA THR A 49 17.28 -16.29 -1.56
C THR A 49 17.93 -17.33 -2.47
N GLN A 50 17.40 -18.55 -2.59
CA GLN A 50 18.02 -19.61 -3.41
C GLN A 50 17.59 -19.64 -4.88
N ASN A 51 16.59 -18.84 -5.31
CA ASN A 51 16.20 -18.77 -6.71
C ASN A 51 16.35 -17.33 -7.24
N ASP A 52 17.40 -17.09 -8.01
CA ASP A 52 17.56 -15.98 -8.94
C ASP A 52 18.12 -14.65 -8.39
N THR A 53 19.43 -14.59 -8.23
CA THR A 53 20.13 -13.30 -8.02
C THR A 53 19.80 -12.26 -9.09
N ALA A 54 19.57 -12.65 -10.34
CA ALA A 54 19.20 -11.75 -11.43
C ALA A 54 17.76 -11.19 -11.24
N ASN A 55 16.79 -12.04 -10.90
CA ASN A 55 15.40 -11.60 -10.63
C ASN A 55 15.30 -10.75 -9.36
N THR A 56 16.12 -11.04 -8.37
CA THR A 56 16.21 -10.23 -7.14
C THR A 56 16.71 -8.82 -7.47
N THR A 57 17.76 -8.69 -8.29
CA THR A 57 18.31 -7.39 -8.69
C THR A 57 17.29 -6.57 -9.49
N VAL A 58 16.62 -7.17 -10.48
CA VAL A 58 15.58 -6.50 -11.28
C VAL A 58 14.41 -6.05 -10.40
N ARG A 59 13.97 -6.89 -9.47
CA ARG A 59 12.89 -6.54 -8.55
C ARG A 59 13.26 -5.35 -7.67
N GLU A 60 14.46 -5.33 -7.09
CA GLU A 60 14.93 -4.23 -6.24
C GLU A 60 15.01 -2.91 -7.02
N GLU A 61 15.53 -2.94 -8.25
CA GLU A 61 15.58 -1.76 -9.13
C GLU A 61 14.17 -1.22 -9.44
N LEU A 62 13.20 -2.10 -9.72
CA LEU A 62 11.81 -1.70 -9.96
C LEU A 62 11.16 -1.08 -8.70
N ILE A 63 11.41 -1.67 -7.53
CA ILE A 63 10.91 -1.16 -6.25
C ILE A 63 11.49 0.22 -5.99
N ASP A 64 12.81 0.41 -6.12
CA ASP A 64 13.46 1.69 -5.90
C ASP A 64 12.93 2.77 -6.85
N ARG A 65 12.75 2.40 -8.14
CA ARG A 65 12.17 3.29 -9.14
C ARG A 65 10.75 3.71 -8.77
N LEU A 66 9.91 2.75 -8.38
CA LEU A 66 8.51 3.00 -8.04
C LEU A 66 8.39 3.90 -6.80
N ILE A 67 9.17 3.63 -5.74
CA ILE A 67 9.22 4.48 -4.55
C ILE A 67 9.63 5.91 -4.92
N GLY A 68 10.61 6.06 -5.81
CA GLY A 68 11.05 7.38 -6.28
C GLY A 68 9.97 8.15 -7.03
N LEU A 69 9.24 7.49 -7.94
CA LEU A 69 8.11 8.08 -8.69
C LEU A 69 6.97 8.49 -7.74
N GLU A 70 6.64 7.62 -6.80
CA GLU A 70 5.58 7.87 -5.83
C GLU A 70 5.93 9.02 -4.89
N TRP A 71 7.19 9.08 -4.41
CA TRP A 71 7.67 10.19 -3.58
C TRP A 71 7.60 11.52 -4.32
N GLN A 72 8.02 11.58 -5.58
CA GLN A 72 7.92 12.79 -6.39
C GLN A 72 6.47 13.28 -6.50
N ASN A 73 5.54 12.37 -6.73
CA ASN A 73 4.11 12.71 -6.76
C ASN A 73 3.59 13.15 -5.39
N PHE A 74 4.02 12.48 -4.30
CA PHE A 74 3.63 12.79 -2.93
C PHE A 74 4.15 14.17 -2.49
N ASP A 75 5.39 14.51 -2.84
CA ASP A 75 5.99 15.81 -2.54
C ASP A 75 5.22 16.99 -3.18
N LEU A 76 4.59 16.75 -4.34
CA LEU A 76 3.79 17.73 -5.07
C LEU A 76 2.34 17.88 -4.57
N VAL A 77 1.87 16.99 -3.68
CA VAL A 77 0.51 17.07 -3.12
C VAL A 77 0.36 18.37 -2.30
N LYS A 78 -0.71 19.10 -2.61
CA LYS A 78 -1.05 20.34 -1.89
C LYS A 78 -2.22 20.08 -0.96
N ASN A 79 -1.96 20.11 0.33
CA ASN A 79 -2.99 19.98 1.36
C ASN A 79 -3.62 21.32 1.70
N ILE A 80 -4.90 21.33 2.07
CA ILE A 80 -5.64 22.55 2.47
C ILE A 80 -4.98 23.22 3.69
N GLY A 81 -4.45 22.42 4.63
CA GLY A 81 -3.74 22.88 5.83
C GLY A 81 -2.27 23.25 5.63
N GLY A 82 -1.75 23.22 4.40
CA GLY A 82 -0.33 23.36 4.09
C GLY A 82 0.39 22.02 3.98
N ARG A 83 1.74 22.06 3.93
CA ARG A 83 2.58 20.85 3.80
C ARG A 83 2.43 19.98 5.04
N ALA A 84 2.21 18.69 4.85
CA ALA A 84 2.13 17.73 5.94
C ALA A 84 3.53 17.24 6.35
N ASP A 85 3.76 17.01 7.66
CA ASP A 85 5.05 16.58 8.20
C ASP A 85 5.58 15.30 7.52
N CYS A 86 4.70 14.37 7.15
CA CYS A 86 5.06 13.14 6.45
C CYS A 86 5.64 13.37 5.04
N GLN A 87 5.42 14.54 4.42
CA GLN A 87 6.03 14.90 3.14
C GLN A 87 7.51 15.30 3.29
N ASP A 88 8.02 15.41 4.50
CA ASP A 88 9.43 15.66 4.81
C ASP A 88 10.13 14.42 5.41
N ASP A 89 9.40 13.32 5.59
CA ASP A 89 9.91 12.06 6.16
C ASP A 89 10.08 10.96 5.08
N TRP A 90 11.11 11.15 4.25
CA TRP A 90 11.52 10.16 3.24
C TRP A 90 11.79 8.78 3.85
N ASN A 91 12.39 8.73 5.03
CA ASN A 91 12.81 7.47 5.64
C ASN A 91 11.59 6.59 5.95
N THR A 92 10.61 7.12 6.67
CA THR A 92 9.37 6.39 6.97
C THR A 92 8.60 6.05 5.69
N PHE A 93 8.49 7.00 4.75
CA PHE A 93 7.82 6.78 3.48
C PHE A 93 8.45 5.60 2.70
N SER A 94 9.76 5.62 2.51
CA SER A 94 10.46 4.61 1.73
C SER A 94 10.36 3.21 2.36
N ILE A 95 10.44 3.10 3.68
CA ILE A 95 10.26 1.84 4.41
C ILE A 95 8.85 1.28 4.20
N MET A 96 7.82 2.10 4.39
CA MET A 96 6.43 1.69 4.26
C MET A 96 6.11 1.23 2.83
N ARG A 97 6.55 1.98 1.82
CA ARG A 97 6.31 1.62 0.41
C ARG A 97 7.12 0.40 -0.02
N ARG A 98 8.38 0.29 0.41
CA ARG A 98 9.20 -0.89 0.13
C ARG A 98 8.55 -2.16 0.71
N SER A 99 8.08 -2.12 1.95
CA SER A 99 7.42 -3.26 2.59
C SER A 99 6.21 -3.74 1.79
N GLN A 100 5.41 -2.84 1.24
CA GLN A 100 4.29 -3.18 0.36
C GLN A 100 4.79 -3.78 -0.96
N TYR A 101 5.74 -3.14 -1.64
CA TYR A 101 6.19 -3.56 -2.98
C TYR A 101 6.99 -4.87 -2.98
N LEU A 102 7.59 -5.25 -1.85
CA LEU A 102 8.21 -6.56 -1.69
C LEU A 102 7.22 -7.72 -1.82
N THR A 103 5.93 -7.49 -1.60
CA THR A 103 4.87 -8.50 -1.78
C THR A 103 4.37 -8.59 -3.23
N TRP A 104 4.74 -7.63 -4.09
CA TRP A 104 4.23 -7.53 -5.45
C TRP A 104 5.04 -8.37 -6.44
N THR A 105 4.40 -8.83 -7.50
CA THR A 105 5.07 -9.51 -8.61
C THR A 105 5.81 -8.50 -9.50
N ILE A 106 6.85 -8.94 -10.23
CA ILE A 106 7.55 -8.09 -11.20
C ILE A 106 6.59 -7.48 -12.23
N PRO A 107 5.68 -8.24 -12.86
CA PRO A 107 4.69 -7.66 -13.79
C PRO A 107 3.82 -6.57 -13.16
N MET A 108 3.45 -6.71 -11.89
CA MET A 108 2.67 -5.70 -11.19
C MET A 108 3.46 -4.42 -10.93
N LEU A 109 4.72 -4.55 -10.46
CA LEU A 109 5.62 -3.41 -10.28
C LEU A 109 5.82 -2.64 -11.59
N GLN A 110 6.04 -3.36 -12.70
CA GLN A 110 6.18 -2.77 -14.03
C GLN A 110 4.91 -2.03 -14.46
N SER A 111 3.74 -2.67 -14.30
CA SER A 111 2.47 -2.07 -14.68
C SER A 111 2.18 -0.79 -13.91
N TYR A 112 2.47 -0.76 -12.60
CA TYR A 112 2.23 0.43 -11.80
C TYR A 112 3.24 1.55 -12.08
N ILE A 113 4.50 1.22 -12.43
CA ILE A 113 5.46 2.20 -12.96
C ILE A 113 4.93 2.84 -14.25
N GLU A 114 4.41 2.02 -15.19
CA GLU A 114 3.79 2.51 -16.43
C GLU A 114 2.59 3.44 -16.14
N ASP A 115 1.81 3.17 -15.10
CA ASP A 115 0.70 4.03 -14.67
C ASP A 115 1.21 5.41 -14.22
N PHE A 116 2.27 5.47 -13.40
CA PHE A 116 2.88 6.73 -12.96
C PHE A 116 3.47 7.52 -14.14
N GLU A 117 4.17 6.85 -15.05
CA GLU A 117 4.80 7.49 -16.21
C GLU A 117 3.76 8.09 -17.14
N ARG A 118 2.69 7.33 -17.45
CA ARG A 118 1.56 7.82 -18.24
C ARG A 118 0.87 9.02 -17.58
N ALA A 119 0.59 8.93 -16.28
CA ALA A 119 0.00 10.03 -15.54
C ALA A 119 0.89 11.28 -15.57
N GLN A 120 2.20 11.12 -15.46
CA GLN A 120 3.15 12.22 -15.54
C GLN A 120 3.16 12.86 -16.95
N GLU A 121 3.11 12.06 -18.02
CA GLU A 121 3.00 12.56 -19.39
C GLU A 121 1.71 13.37 -19.61
N GLU A 122 0.62 12.96 -18.98
CA GLU A 122 -0.68 13.63 -19.03
C GLU A 122 -0.77 14.85 -18.07
N GLY A 123 0.27 15.10 -17.27
CA GLY A 123 0.29 16.16 -16.26
C GLY A 123 -0.61 15.85 -15.05
N TRP A 124 -0.90 14.57 -14.82
CA TRP A 124 -1.74 14.09 -13.72
C TRP A 124 -0.91 13.53 -12.56
N ASN A 125 -1.42 13.69 -11.33
CA ASN A 125 -0.75 13.21 -10.13
C ASN A 125 -1.62 12.13 -9.45
N LEU A 126 -1.20 10.85 -9.55
CA LEU A 126 -1.93 9.71 -9.00
C LEU A 126 -2.06 9.78 -7.47
N ILE A 127 -1.08 10.33 -6.77
CA ILE A 127 -1.13 10.46 -5.32
C ILE A 127 -2.10 11.55 -4.89
N ALA A 128 -2.16 12.66 -5.62
CA ALA A 128 -3.18 13.69 -5.38
C ALA A 128 -4.59 13.15 -5.68
N GLU A 129 -4.75 12.33 -6.73
CA GLU A 129 -6.02 11.65 -7.03
C GLU A 129 -6.43 10.71 -5.89
N LYS A 130 -5.51 9.83 -5.45
CA LYS A 130 -5.73 8.93 -4.31
C LYS A 130 -6.27 9.68 -3.10
N TYR A 131 -5.59 10.73 -2.66
CA TYR A 131 -6.03 11.51 -1.50
C TYR A 131 -7.34 12.25 -1.75
N GLY A 132 -7.55 12.75 -2.96
CA GLY A 132 -8.82 13.38 -3.33
C GLY A 132 -10.00 12.40 -3.30
N ARG A 133 -9.81 11.14 -3.74
CA ARG A 133 -10.84 10.10 -3.64
C ARG A 133 -11.14 9.68 -2.20
N MET A 134 -10.11 9.68 -1.33
CA MET A 134 -10.30 9.40 0.10
C MET A 134 -11.19 10.45 0.79
N MET A 135 -11.27 11.66 0.25
CA MET A 135 -12.15 12.71 0.78
C MET A 135 -13.64 12.36 0.68
N GLU A 136 -14.04 11.37 -0.13
CA GLU A 136 -15.45 10.92 -0.22
C GLU A 136 -16.02 10.59 1.16
N SER A 137 -15.22 10.00 2.05
CA SER A 137 -15.60 9.67 3.43
C SER A 137 -15.03 10.63 4.46
N THR A 138 -13.81 11.14 4.27
CA THR A 138 -13.13 11.96 5.29
C THR A 138 -13.52 13.45 5.24
N ASP A 139 -13.91 13.97 4.07
CA ASP A 139 -14.40 15.34 3.83
C ASP A 139 -15.39 15.35 2.66
N PRO A 140 -16.64 14.87 2.84
CA PRO A 140 -17.62 14.77 1.75
C PRO A 140 -17.99 16.09 1.10
N GLU A 141 -17.86 17.20 1.81
CA GLU A 141 -18.13 18.54 1.25
C GLU A 141 -17.00 18.96 0.31
N GLY A 142 -15.75 18.83 0.73
CA GLY A 142 -14.58 19.06 -0.11
C GLY A 142 -14.55 18.14 -1.32
N TYR A 143 -14.91 16.86 -1.15
CA TYR A 143 -14.97 15.89 -2.25
C TYR A 143 -15.95 16.33 -3.36
N ARG A 144 -17.17 16.76 -3.02
CA ARG A 144 -18.15 17.23 -3.99
C ARG A 144 -17.65 18.40 -4.85
N ALA A 145 -16.72 19.19 -4.35
CA ALA A 145 -16.15 20.30 -5.09
C ALA A 145 -15.10 19.89 -6.13
N ILE A 146 -14.55 18.68 -6.03
CA ILE A 146 -13.43 18.19 -6.86
C ILE A 146 -13.71 16.90 -7.62
N GLN A 147 -14.73 16.11 -7.25
CA GLN A 147 -15.00 14.78 -7.78
C GLN A 147 -15.09 14.73 -9.32
N ASP A 148 -15.64 15.75 -9.96
CA ASP A 148 -15.80 15.83 -11.42
C ASP A 148 -14.46 15.99 -12.17
N ARG A 149 -13.36 16.19 -11.45
CA ARG A 149 -12.01 16.32 -12.02
C ARG A 149 -11.31 14.98 -12.13
N PHE A 150 -11.77 13.96 -11.40
CA PHE A 150 -11.13 12.65 -11.40
C PHE A 150 -11.47 11.85 -12.65
N PRO A 151 -10.55 10.99 -13.11
CA PRO A 151 -10.83 10.03 -14.16
C PRO A 151 -12.08 9.20 -13.83
N TYR A 152 -12.87 8.93 -14.86
CA TYR A 152 -14.06 8.11 -14.71
C TYR A 152 -13.68 6.65 -14.40
N ILE A 153 -14.35 6.08 -13.41
CA ILE A 153 -14.25 4.66 -13.06
C ILE A 153 -15.52 3.97 -13.58
N SER A 154 -15.38 2.97 -14.46
CA SER A 154 -16.51 2.23 -14.96
C SER A 154 -17.20 1.42 -13.84
N PRO A 155 -18.49 1.09 -13.99
CA PRO A 155 -19.19 0.24 -13.03
C PRO A 155 -18.48 -1.10 -12.81
N GLU A 156 -17.98 -1.71 -13.89
CA GLU A 156 -17.27 -3.00 -13.85
C GLU A 156 -15.97 -2.89 -13.04
N LYS A 157 -15.20 -1.83 -13.27
CA LYS A 157 -13.98 -1.57 -12.50
C LYS A 157 -14.29 -1.31 -11.03
N LYS A 158 -15.39 -0.60 -10.75
CA LYS A 158 -15.83 -0.35 -9.38
C LYS A 158 -16.19 -1.65 -8.65
N GLU A 159 -16.86 -2.59 -9.32
CA GLU A 159 -17.16 -3.89 -8.74
C GLU A 159 -15.90 -4.65 -8.37
N ILE A 160 -14.89 -4.68 -9.24
CA ILE A 160 -13.58 -5.32 -8.95
C ILE A 160 -12.91 -4.66 -7.75
N ILE A 161 -12.88 -3.32 -7.70
CA ILE A 161 -12.32 -2.57 -6.56
C ILE A 161 -13.01 -2.98 -5.25
N GLU A 162 -14.34 -3.01 -5.22
CA GLU A 162 -15.09 -3.34 -4.00
C GLU A 162 -14.90 -4.82 -3.58
N GLU A 163 -14.74 -5.73 -4.53
CA GLU A 163 -14.40 -7.14 -4.22
C GLU A 163 -13.01 -7.24 -3.57
N ILE A 164 -12.00 -6.57 -4.12
CA ILE A 164 -10.65 -6.54 -3.54
C ILE A 164 -10.67 -5.92 -2.14
N VAL A 165 -11.34 -4.77 -1.98
CA VAL A 165 -11.48 -4.09 -0.68
C VAL A 165 -12.11 -5.03 0.34
N LYS A 166 -13.20 -5.69 0.00
CA LYS A 166 -13.90 -6.63 0.89
C LYS A 166 -12.99 -7.78 1.36
N ILE A 167 -12.21 -8.35 0.45
CA ILE A 167 -11.26 -9.43 0.77
C ILE A 167 -10.21 -8.91 1.75
N GLN A 168 -9.56 -7.80 1.44
CA GLN A 168 -8.48 -7.27 2.28
C GLN A 168 -8.96 -6.76 3.65
N ILE A 169 -10.19 -6.23 3.73
CA ILE A 169 -10.80 -5.89 5.00
C ILE A 169 -10.96 -7.14 5.88
N SER A 170 -11.45 -8.25 5.30
CA SER A 170 -11.57 -9.50 6.08
C SER A 170 -10.22 -9.99 6.62
N TRP A 171 -9.14 -9.80 5.87
CA TRP A 171 -7.77 -10.14 6.33
C TRP A 171 -7.28 -9.19 7.43
N MET A 172 -7.57 -7.89 7.30
CA MET A 172 -7.22 -6.93 8.35
C MET A 172 -7.95 -7.19 9.67
N GLU A 173 -9.23 -7.58 9.61
CA GLU A 173 -10.00 -8.00 10.79
C GLU A 173 -9.42 -9.26 11.43
N GLU A 174 -8.99 -10.25 10.63
CA GLU A 174 -8.35 -11.46 11.12
C GLU A 174 -7.01 -11.13 11.78
N CYS A 175 -6.18 -10.34 11.11
CA CYS A 175 -4.91 -9.86 11.65
C CYS A 175 -5.09 -9.10 12.98
N ALA A 176 -6.12 -8.24 13.09
CA ALA A 176 -6.41 -7.51 14.31
C ALA A 176 -6.84 -8.42 15.47
N ARG A 177 -7.53 -9.53 15.18
CA ARG A 177 -7.88 -10.55 16.19
C ARG A 177 -6.66 -11.32 16.68
N GLU A 178 -5.74 -11.67 15.75
CA GLU A 178 -4.54 -12.43 16.08
C GLU A 178 -3.48 -11.57 16.77
N TYR A 179 -3.34 -10.31 16.33
CA TYR A 179 -2.30 -9.38 16.79
C TYR A 179 -2.87 -8.08 17.37
N PRO A 180 -3.69 -8.14 18.45
CA PRO A 180 -4.44 -6.98 18.94
C PRO A 180 -3.55 -5.83 19.41
N LYS A 181 -2.32 -6.10 19.86
CA LYS A 181 -1.37 -5.05 20.26
C LYS A 181 -0.83 -4.27 19.06
N ALA A 182 -0.58 -4.95 17.94
CA ALA A 182 -0.15 -4.31 16.70
C ALA A 182 -1.30 -3.52 16.08
N ALA A 183 -2.50 -4.10 16.06
CA ALA A 183 -3.70 -3.45 15.55
C ALA A 183 -4.06 -2.17 16.31
N ALA A 184 -3.87 -2.14 17.64
CA ALA A 184 -4.14 -0.95 18.46
C ALA A 184 -3.23 0.26 18.12
N ALA A 185 -2.08 0.02 17.49
CA ALA A 185 -1.16 1.07 17.03
C ALA A 185 -1.35 1.44 15.55
N ALA A 186 -2.19 0.69 14.82
CA ALA A 186 -2.48 0.92 13.42
C ALA A 186 -3.67 1.87 13.23
N ARG A 187 -3.96 2.24 11.97
CA ARG A 187 -5.18 3.00 11.66
C ARG A 187 -6.43 2.12 11.83
N SER A 188 -7.59 2.75 12.03
CA SER A 188 -8.90 2.08 12.02
C SER A 188 -9.09 1.27 10.72
N ILE A 189 -9.91 0.23 10.77
CA ILE A 189 -10.12 -0.65 9.62
C ILE A 189 -11.22 -0.10 8.72
N HIS A 190 -12.35 0.28 9.29
CA HIS A 190 -13.59 0.56 8.56
C HIS A 190 -13.84 2.03 8.26
N THR A 191 -14.48 2.30 7.12
CA THR A 191 -14.85 3.64 6.65
C THR A 191 -15.80 4.39 7.60
N ASP A 192 -16.59 3.70 8.41
CA ASP A 192 -17.48 4.33 9.39
C ASP A 192 -16.74 5.01 10.57
N GLU A 193 -15.44 4.73 10.70
CA GLU A 193 -14.55 5.39 11.65
C GLU A 193 -13.81 6.61 11.07
N ASP A 194 -14.06 6.93 9.78
CA ASP A 194 -13.41 8.05 9.11
C ASP A 194 -13.84 9.42 9.66
N SER A 195 -12.90 10.34 9.64
CA SER A 195 -13.12 11.73 9.97
C SER A 195 -12.08 12.61 9.26
N LEU A 196 -12.20 13.92 9.40
CA LEU A 196 -11.23 14.87 8.82
C LEU A 196 -9.76 14.58 9.25
N TYR A 197 -9.57 13.94 10.42
CA TYR A 197 -8.25 13.66 11.00
C TYR A 197 -7.93 12.17 11.12
N ASN A 198 -8.83 11.30 10.69
CA ASN A 198 -8.66 9.86 10.72
C ASN A 198 -9.13 9.24 9.42
N THR A 199 -8.25 8.50 8.76
CA THR A 199 -8.56 7.77 7.52
C THR A 199 -8.35 6.28 7.78
N SER A 200 -9.39 5.50 7.61
CA SER A 200 -9.36 4.04 7.77
C SER A 200 -8.50 3.35 6.71
N TYR A 201 -8.14 2.11 6.99
CA TYR A 201 -7.48 1.24 6.03
C TYR A 201 -8.34 1.03 4.77
N GLU A 202 -9.64 0.80 4.95
CA GLU A 202 -10.61 0.62 3.88
C GLU A 202 -10.62 1.79 2.90
N THR A 203 -10.74 3.01 3.42
CA THR A 203 -10.74 4.24 2.61
C THR A 203 -9.41 4.48 1.93
N TYR A 204 -8.30 4.21 2.63
CA TYR A 204 -6.97 4.34 2.07
C TYR A 204 -6.75 3.35 0.91
N LEU A 205 -7.10 2.07 1.10
CA LEU A 205 -7.01 1.03 0.08
C LEU A 205 -7.87 1.38 -1.14
N ARG A 206 -9.16 1.69 -0.92
CA ARG A 206 -10.09 2.06 -1.99
C ARG A 206 -9.57 3.25 -2.81
N GLY A 207 -9.07 4.29 -2.14
CA GLY A 207 -8.48 5.45 -2.80
C GLY A 207 -7.25 5.07 -3.64
N GLU A 208 -6.38 4.21 -3.13
CA GLU A 208 -5.17 3.78 -3.83
C GLU A 208 -5.50 2.94 -5.08
N ILE A 209 -6.24 1.83 -4.95
CA ILE A 209 -6.52 0.94 -6.07
C ILE A 209 -7.47 1.56 -7.11
N SER A 210 -8.20 2.62 -6.75
CA SER A 210 -8.98 3.41 -7.70
C SER A 210 -8.14 4.16 -8.73
N THR A 211 -6.86 4.40 -8.43
CA THR A 211 -5.92 5.06 -9.35
C THR A 211 -5.19 4.09 -10.29
N TYR A 212 -5.29 2.79 -10.04
CA TYR A 212 -4.63 1.77 -10.86
C TYR A 212 -5.26 1.71 -12.26
N SER A 213 -4.46 1.44 -13.29
CA SER A 213 -5.01 1.01 -14.59
C SER A 213 -5.74 -0.33 -14.45
N ASP A 214 -6.55 -0.68 -15.44
CA ASP A 214 -7.23 -1.98 -15.44
C ASP A 214 -6.23 -3.13 -15.38
N ARG A 215 -5.09 -3.00 -16.11
CA ARG A 215 -4.01 -3.98 -16.08
C ARG A 215 -3.38 -4.11 -14.68
N THR A 216 -3.09 -2.99 -14.02
CA THR A 216 -2.51 -3.02 -12.66
C THR A 216 -3.50 -3.60 -11.66
N LEU A 217 -4.78 -3.27 -11.80
CA LEU A 217 -5.85 -3.80 -10.97
C LEU A 217 -6.01 -5.32 -11.14
N ASP A 218 -6.00 -5.82 -12.39
CA ASP A 218 -6.05 -7.26 -12.69
C ASP A 218 -4.86 -8.05 -12.14
N LEU A 219 -3.68 -7.41 -12.04
CA LEU A 219 -2.48 -8.02 -11.46
C LEU A 219 -2.46 -7.96 -9.93
N TYR A 220 -3.28 -7.09 -9.35
CA TYR A 220 -3.39 -6.90 -7.91
C TYR A 220 -4.41 -7.85 -7.27
N GLY A 221 -5.55 -8.12 -7.93
CA GLY A 221 -6.63 -9.03 -7.51
C GLY A 221 -6.36 -10.45 -7.94
#